data_9677223221c1f62bb334246fad687c14
#
_entry.id   9677223221c1f62bb334246fad687c14
#
_cell.length_a   1.000
_cell.length_b   1.000
_cell.length_c   1.000
_cell.angle_alpha   90.00
_cell.angle_beta   90.00
_cell.angle_gamma   90.00
#
_symmetry.space_group_name_H-M   'P 1'
#
loop_
_entity.id
_entity.type
_entity.pdbx_description
1 polymer ?
#
loop_
_entity_poly.entity_id
_entity_poly.type
_entity_poly.pdbx_seq_one_letter_code
_entity_poly.pdbx_strand_id
1 'polypeptide(L)'
;MSKEPDRIFSQYLRENPRISYVEPNDPWVVQKLTSTIEVIFGRRRLERIYKELKEPPFSVETFFDEAFRNTGITPNLSLEQIDKIPREGRLVFVANHPFGLVDGMTLCKIALLARGDFKILINSLLCQDKDLAPYFLPIDFANSKTAIKNNIEVKKAARRSIEAGVPVLIFPSGMVSTADRGGFGKVRELPWTTFAAKLIKETQADVVPVYFSGGNSRRFHLASHFAEPLRMAILLNEVVKSFDKPVVTEVGDTIPWSELEKFESRQDLTDFLYGSVQSLAISTTLSKEKQAGSVSSCLLYTSPSPRDRTRSRMP
;
A
#
# COMPACT_ATOMS: atom_id res chain seq x y z
N MET A 1 -0.77 -25.20 -8.04
CA MET A 1 -1.41 -25.81 -6.84
C MET A 1 -2.13 -24.69 -6.10
N SER A 2 -3.45 -24.76 -5.90
CA SER A 2 -4.17 -23.78 -5.11
C SER A 2 -3.72 -23.89 -3.65
N LYS A 3 -3.19 -22.79 -3.10
CA LYS A 3 -2.84 -22.73 -1.67
C LYS A 3 -4.14 -22.74 -0.87
N GLU A 4 -4.30 -23.69 0.05
CA GLU A 4 -5.41 -23.65 0.99
C GLU A 4 -5.21 -22.48 1.99
N PRO A 5 -6.27 -21.71 2.29
CA PRO A 5 -6.22 -20.71 3.34
C PRO A 5 -5.98 -21.39 4.70
N ASP A 6 -5.19 -20.76 5.56
CA ASP A 6 -4.96 -21.26 6.90
C ASP A 6 -6.33 -21.36 7.62
N ARG A 7 -6.66 -22.55 8.15
CA ARG A 7 -7.96 -22.86 8.78
C ARG A 7 -8.36 -21.86 9.86
N ILE A 8 -7.36 -21.24 10.48
CA ILE A 8 -7.56 -20.22 11.54
C ILE A 8 -8.29 -18.98 10.99
N PHE A 9 -8.13 -18.69 9.69
CA PHE A 9 -8.69 -17.49 9.07
C PHE A 9 -9.97 -17.75 8.28
N SER A 10 -10.44 -18.99 8.20
CA SER A 10 -11.68 -19.37 7.50
C SER A 10 -12.92 -18.62 8.01
N GLN A 11 -12.92 -18.18 9.26
CA GLN A 11 -14.01 -17.40 9.85
C GLN A 11 -14.26 -16.05 9.15
N TYR A 12 -13.26 -15.50 8.47
CA TYR A 12 -13.38 -14.23 7.74
C TYR A 12 -13.92 -14.42 6.31
N LEU A 13 -13.91 -15.64 5.77
CA LEU A 13 -14.35 -15.92 4.42
C LEU A 13 -15.87 -15.74 4.27
N ARG A 14 -16.28 -15.27 3.10
CA ARG A 14 -17.68 -15.09 2.73
C ARG A 14 -17.94 -15.71 1.35
N GLU A 15 -19.11 -16.28 1.14
CA GLU A 15 -19.53 -16.77 -0.19
C GLU A 15 -19.63 -15.63 -1.22
N ASN A 16 -20.07 -14.46 -0.76
CA ASN A 16 -20.13 -13.25 -1.56
C ASN A 16 -19.27 -12.15 -0.91
N PRO A 17 -17.98 -12.10 -1.22
CA PRO A 17 -17.08 -11.08 -0.70
C PRO A 17 -17.59 -9.69 -1.08
N ARG A 18 -17.51 -8.76 -0.13
CA ARG A 18 -17.92 -7.36 -0.34
C ARG A 18 -16.75 -6.44 0.00
N ILE A 19 -16.60 -5.39 -0.80
CA ILE A 19 -15.68 -4.30 -0.49
C ILE A 19 -16.42 -3.33 0.44
N SER A 20 -16.50 -3.67 1.72
CA SER A 20 -17.21 -2.88 2.72
C SER A 20 -16.51 -2.93 4.08
N TYR A 21 -16.56 -1.82 4.77
CA TYR A 21 -16.08 -1.66 6.15
C TYR A 21 -17.22 -1.63 7.17
N VAL A 22 -18.42 -2.03 6.77
CA VAL A 22 -19.55 -2.20 7.70
C VAL A 22 -19.26 -3.36 8.64
N GLU A 23 -19.17 -3.08 9.93
CA GLU A 23 -18.99 -4.10 10.95
C GLU A 23 -20.34 -4.76 11.31
N PRO A 24 -20.41 -6.11 11.40
CA PRO A 24 -21.63 -6.82 11.76
C PRO A 24 -22.18 -6.45 13.15
N ASN A 25 -21.31 -6.01 14.05
CA ASN A 25 -21.65 -5.67 15.43
C ASN A 25 -22.05 -4.21 15.63
N ASP A 26 -21.96 -3.38 14.60
CA ASP A 26 -22.43 -1.99 14.68
C ASP A 26 -23.95 -1.90 14.85
N PRO A 27 -24.45 -0.85 15.51
CA PRO A 27 -25.89 -0.55 15.50
C PRO A 27 -26.42 -0.47 14.07
N TRP A 28 -27.64 -0.98 13.82
CA TRP A 28 -28.22 -1.05 12.47
C TRP A 28 -28.27 0.30 11.74
N VAL A 29 -28.46 1.39 12.48
CA VAL A 29 -28.43 2.76 11.93
C VAL A 29 -27.04 3.08 11.38
N VAL A 30 -25.96 2.75 12.12
CA VAL A 30 -24.58 2.95 11.72
C VAL A 30 -24.27 2.11 10.50
N GLN A 31 -24.66 0.83 10.50
CA GLN A 31 -24.47 -0.06 9.35
C GLN A 31 -25.15 0.49 8.09
N LYS A 32 -26.41 0.95 8.21
CA LYS A 32 -27.17 1.51 7.08
C LYS A 32 -26.56 2.82 6.58
N LEU A 33 -26.15 3.70 7.49
CA LEU A 33 -25.48 4.96 7.15
C LEU A 33 -24.16 4.70 6.44
N THR A 34 -23.27 3.90 7.03
CA THR A 34 -21.98 3.52 6.44
C THR A 34 -22.16 2.90 5.06
N SER A 35 -23.05 1.92 4.92
CA SER A 35 -23.34 1.28 3.64
C SER A 35 -23.87 2.26 2.58
N THR A 36 -24.71 3.21 2.98
CA THR A 36 -25.23 4.24 2.06
C THR A 36 -24.11 5.16 1.58
N ILE A 37 -23.25 5.60 2.50
CA ILE A 37 -22.10 6.44 2.19
C ILE A 37 -21.12 5.70 1.26
N GLU A 38 -20.81 4.44 1.54
CA GLU A 38 -19.97 3.61 0.67
C GLU A 38 -20.51 3.51 -0.76
N VAL A 39 -21.84 3.35 -0.91
CA VAL A 39 -22.49 3.29 -2.24
C VAL A 39 -22.35 4.61 -2.97
N ILE A 40 -22.56 5.73 -2.29
CA ILE A 40 -22.39 7.08 -2.86
C ILE A 40 -20.95 7.30 -3.28
N PHE A 41 -19.98 6.80 -2.51
CA PHE A 41 -18.55 6.95 -2.75
C PHE A 41 -17.92 5.88 -3.64
N GLY A 42 -18.73 5.11 -4.35
CA GLY A 42 -18.26 4.29 -5.45
C GLY A 42 -18.07 2.80 -5.16
N ARG A 43 -18.55 2.28 -4.01
CA ARG A 43 -18.50 0.86 -3.68
C ARG A 43 -19.00 -0.02 -4.82
N ARG A 44 -20.15 0.31 -5.44
CA ARG A 44 -20.71 -0.47 -6.55
C ARG A 44 -19.79 -0.54 -7.77
N ARG A 45 -19.02 0.52 -8.04
CA ARG A 45 -18.03 0.52 -9.13
C ARG A 45 -16.89 -0.42 -8.81
N LEU A 46 -16.37 -0.36 -7.58
CA LEU A 46 -15.30 -1.24 -7.12
C LEU A 46 -15.74 -2.71 -7.07
N GLU A 47 -16.94 -3.00 -6.58
CA GLU A 47 -17.49 -4.36 -6.55
C GLU A 47 -17.69 -4.94 -7.96
N ARG A 48 -18.08 -4.11 -8.95
CA ARG A 48 -18.17 -4.52 -10.35
C ARG A 48 -16.80 -4.91 -10.89
N ILE A 49 -15.80 -4.03 -10.75
CA ILE A 49 -14.43 -4.31 -11.18
C ILE A 49 -13.92 -5.58 -10.49
N TYR A 50 -14.13 -5.70 -9.19
CA TYR A 50 -13.72 -6.87 -8.44
C TYR A 50 -14.36 -8.16 -8.96
N LYS A 51 -15.64 -8.13 -9.31
CA LYS A 51 -16.34 -9.27 -9.90
C LYS A 51 -15.76 -9.67 -11.25
N GLU A 52 -15.46 -8.70 -12.10
CA GLU A 52 -14.80 -8.92 -13.40
C GLU A 52 -13.41 -9.56 -13.22
N LEU A 53 -12.64 -9.11 -12.24
CA LEU A 53 -11.32 -9.67 -11.90
C LEU A 53 -11.39 -11.13 -11.36
N LYS A 54 -12.56 -11.54 -10.89
CA LYS A 54 -12.78 -12.88 -10.35
C LYS A 54 -13.37 -13.85 -11.35
N GLU A 55 -13.61 -13.42 -12.59
CA GLU A 55 -14.04 -14.32 -13.65
C GLU A 55 -12.94 -15.36 -13.97
N PRO A 56 -13.32 -16.65 -14.15
CA PRO A 56 -12.34 -17.69 -14.45
C PRO A 56 -11.66 -17.50 -15.81
N PRO A 57 -10.37 -17.86 -15.93
CA PRO A 57 -9.51 -18.45 -14.91
C PRO A 57 -8.86 -17.39 -13.99
N PHE A 58 -9.12 -17.46 -12.68
CA PHE A 58 -8.51 -16.58 -11.70
C PHE A 58 -7.04 -16.97 -11.42
N SER A 59 -6.14 -15.99 -11.45
CA SER A 59 -4.74 -16.14 -11.02
C SER A 59 -4.31 -14.89 -10.23
N VAL A 60 -3.61 -15.09 -9.12
CA VAL A 60 -3.08 -13.98 -8.34
C VAL A 60 -1.95 -13.26 -9.09
N GLU A 61 -1.23 -13.95 -9.95
CA GLU A 61 -0.14 -13.41 -10.75
C GLU A 61 -0.65 -12.30 -11.70
N THR A 62 -1.85 -12.47 -12.27
CA THR A 62 -2.47 -11.50 -13.19
C THR A 62 -3.43 -10.54 -12.49
N PHE A 63 -3.94 -10.92 -11.32
CA PHE A 63 -4.98 -10.16 -10.61
C PHE A 63 -4.64 -8.69 -10.41
N PHE A 64 -3.42 -8.39 -9.97
CA PHE A 64 -3.02 -7.00 -9.72
C PHE A 64 -2.82 -6.21 -11.02
N ASP A 65 -2.30 -6.85 -12.07
CA ASP A 65 -2.14 -6.21 -13.39
C ASP A 65 -3.49 -5.87 -14.01
N GLU A 66 -4.43 -6.79 -13.93
CA GLU A 66 -5.79 -6.59 -14.41
C GLU A 66 -6.53 -5.53 -13.59
N ALA A 67 -6.35 -5.53 -12.27
CA ALA A 67 -6.92 -4.50 -11.39
C ALA A 67 -6.39 -3.10 -11.73
N PHE A 68 -5.10 -2.97 -11.97
CA PHE A 68 -4.50 -1.72 -12.40
C PHE A 68 -4.98 -1.30 -13.79
N ARG A 69 -5.10 -2.23 -14.74
CA ARG A 69 -5.63 -1.98 -16.09
C ARG A 69 -7.09 -1.50 -16.03
N ASN A 70 -7.95 -2.19 -15.29
CA ASN A 70 -9.39 -1.88 -15.20
C ASN A 70 -9.67 -0.58 -14.43
N THR A 71 -8.73 -0.14 -13.61
CA THR A 71 -8.84 1.13 -12.87
C THR A 71 -8.06 2.29 -13.51
N GLY A 72 -7.21 2.03 -14.51
CA GLY A 72 -6.31 3.02 -15.08
C GLY A 72 -5.21 3.49 -14.12
N ILE A 73 -5.10 2.89 -12.93
CA ILE A 73 -4.02 3.20 -11.99
C ILE A 73 -2.71 2.68 -12.55
N THR A 74 -1.69 3.53 -12.59
CA THR A 74 -0.37 3.20 -13.15
C THR A 74 0.71 3.29 -12.08
N PRO A 75 1.04 2.19 -11.38
CA PRO A 75 2.18 2.18 -10.47
C PRO A 75 3.49 2.42 -11.26
N ASN A 76 4.26 3.42 -10.83
CA ASN A 76 5.58 3.66 -11.40
C ASN A 76 6.58 2.73 -10.71
N LEU A 77 6.77 1.53 -11.28
CA LEU A 77 7.66 0.50 -10.75
C LEU A 77 8.97 0.46 -11.53
N SER A 78 10.08 0.61 -10.84
CA SER A 78 11.41 0.38 -11.41
C SER A 78 11.75 -1.10 -11.37
N LEU A 79 11.76 -1.75 -12.53
CA LEU A 79 12.18 -3.17 -12.62
C LEU A 79 13.63 -3.34 -12.17
N GLU A 80 14.50 -2.36 -12.43
CA GLU A 80 15.89 -2.40 -11.96
C GLU A 80 15.99 -2.46 -10.43
N GLN A 81 15.16 -1.68 -9.70
CA GLN A 81 15.12 -1.74 -8.24
C GLN A 81 14.53 -3.08 -7.74
N ILE A 82 13.49 -3.59 -8.40
CA ILE A 82 12.84 -4.86 -8.03
C ILE A 82 13.79 -6.04 -8.27
N ASP A 83 14.58 -6.01 -9.34
CA ASP A 83 15.54 -7.09 -9.66
C ASP A 83 16.71 -7.18 -8.68
N LYS A 84 17.00 -6.11 -7.93
CA LYS A 84 18.00 -6.11 -6.84
C LYS A 84 17.49 -6.80 -5.56
N ILE A 85 16.19 -7.06 -5.44
CA ILE A 85 15.61 -7.73 -4.27
C ILE A 85 16.04 -9.21 -4.28
N PRO A 86 16.55 -9.76 -3.16
CA PRO A 86 16.94 -11.16 -3.08
C PRO A 86 15.79 -12.10 -3.47
N ARG A 87 16.03 -13.03 -4.37
CA ARG A 87 15.01 -14.00 -4.85
C ARG A 87 14.63 -15.04 -3.80
N GLU A 88 15.49 -15.28 -2.82
CA GLU A 88 15.36 -16.28 -1.77
C GLU A 88 15.71 -15.69 -0.40
N GLY A 89 15.52 -16.45 0.66
CA GLY A 89 15.83 -16.05 2.02
C GLY A 89 14.65 -15.39 2.76
N ARG A 90 14.90 -15.03 4.00
CA ARG A 90 13.91 -14.41 4.91
C ARG A 90 13.79 -12.94 4.59
N LEU A 91 12.60 -12.46 4.26
CA LEU A 91 12.40 -11.10 3.80
C LEU A 91 11.12 -10.47 4.37
N VAL A 92 11.22 -9.21 4.75
CA VAL A 92 10.09 -8.37 5.17
C VAL A 92 10.11 -7.08 4.34
N PHE A 93 8.96 -6.74 3.75
CA PHE A 93 8.76 -5.41 3.16
C PHE A 93 8.13 -4.49 4.19
N VAL A 94 8.68 -3.29 4.35
CA VAL A 94 8.11 -2.24 5.19
C VAL A 94 7.83 -1.00 4.35
N ALA A 95 6.62 -0.43 4.50
CA ALA A 95 6.22 0.72 3.71
C ALA A 95 5.40 1.72 4.52
N ASN A 96 5.42 3.01 4.11
CA ASN A 96 4.44 3.99 4.51
C ASN A 96 3.07 3.72 3.85
N HIS A 97 1.99 4.29 4.38
CA HIS A 97 0.63 3.94 3.98
C HIS A 97 -0.27 5.15 3.67
N PRO A 98 0.06 5.94 2.61
CA PRO A 98 -0.66 7.17 2.32
C PRO A 98 -2.05 6.99 1.67
N PHE A 99 -2.27 5.96 0.84
CA PHE A 99 -3.49 5.80 0.04
C PHE A 99 -4.41 4.65 0.50
N GLY A 100 -3.89 3.67 1.23
CA GLY A 100 -4.64 2.51 1.69
C GLY A 100 -4.63 1.34 0.69
N LEU A 101 -5.77 1.00 0.09
CA LEU A 101 -5.88 -0.18 -0.79
C LEU A 101 -4.87 -0.13 -1.96
N VAL A 102 -4.64 1.04 -2.52
CA VAL A 102 -3.74 1.22 -3.68
C VAL A 102 -2.29 0.89 -3.31
N ASP A 103 -1.83 1.31 -2.11
CA ASP A 103 -0.49 0.97 -1.62
C ASP A 103 -0.36 -0.54 -1.42
N GLY A 104 -1.39 -1.14 -0.80
CA GLY A 104 -1.43 -2.57 -0.55
C GLY A 104 -1.32 -3.38 -1.84
N MET A 105 -2.11 -3.03 -2.86
CA MET A 105 -2.08 -3.67 -4.17
C MET A 105 -0.72 -3.50 -4.87
N THR A 106 -0.14 -2.30 -4.80
CA THR A 106 1.17 -2.01 -5.41
C THR A 106 2.28 -2.79 -4.71
N LEU A 107 2.26 -2.85 -3.38
CA LEU A 107 3.24 -3.62 -2.60
C LEU A 107 3.15 -5.12 -2.88
N CYS A 108 1.92 -5.66 -3.00
CA CYS A 108 1.70 -7.05 -3.42
C CYS A 108 2.28 -7.32 -4.82
N LYS A 109 2.08 -6.41 -5.77
CA LYS A 109 2.65 -6.54 -7.13
C LYS A 109 4.18 -6.52 -7.11
N ILE A 110 4.81 -5.65 -6.31
CA ILE A 110 6.28 -5.63 -6.14
C ILE A 110 6.76 -6.98 -5.61
N ALA A 111 6.12 -7.51 -4.57
CA ALA A 111 6.50 -8.78 -3.97
C ALA A 111 6.34 -9.96 -4.94
N LEU A 112 5.26 -9.98 -5.73
CA LEU A 112 5.07 -11.00 -6.79
C LEU A 112 6.17 -10.93 -7.84
N LEU A 113 6.54 -9.74 -8.31
CA LEU A 113 7.62 -9.56 -9.29
C LEU A 113 8.97 -10.01 -8.72
N ALA A 114 9.24 -9.70 -7.45
CA ALA A 114 10.50 -10.02 -6.80
C ALA A 114 10.61 -11.50 -6.41
N ARG A 115 9.53 -12.10 -5.91
CA ARG A 115 9.57 -13.37 -5.18
C ARG A 115 8.57 -14.43 -5.69
N GLY A 116 7.59 -14.05 -6.51
CA GLY A 116 6.53 -14.94 -6.98
C GLY A 116 5.49 -15.32 -5.93
N ASP A 117 5.68 -14.91 -4.67
CA ASP A 117 4.80 -15.21 -3.54
C ASP A 117 4.90 -14.12 -2.46
N PHE A 118 3.89 -14.03 -1.58
CA PHE A 118 3.89 -13.11 -0.45
C PHE A 118 2.83 -13.46 0.59
N LYS A 119 2.94 -12.84 1.76
CA LYS A 119 1.86 -12.66 2.72
C LYS A 119 1.76 -11.19 3.08
N ILE A 120 0.54 -10.63 3.18
CA ILE A 120 0.34 -9.25 3.59
C ILE A 120 -0.52 -9.15 4.85
N LEU A 121 -0.08 -8.32 5.81
CA LEU A 121 -0.89 -7.96 6.97
C LEU A 121 -1.96 -6.95 6.53
N ILE A 122 -3.23 -7.30 6.70
CA ILE A 122 -4.36 -6.53 6.21
C ILE A 122 -5.52 -6.56 7.21
N ASN A 123 -6.38 -5.55 7.19
CA ASN A 123 -7.60 -5.54 8.01
C ASN A 123 -8.46 -6.77 7.70
N SER A 124 -8.88 -7.49 8.74
CA SER A 124 -9.68 -8.72 8.63
C SER A 124 -10.99 -8.53 7.86
N LEU A 125 -11.57 -7.33 7.85
CA LEU A 125 -12.76 -7.01 7.07
C LEU A 125 -12.55 -7.15 5.55
N LEU A 126 -11.31 -7.08 5.07
CA LEU A 126 -10.95 -7.26 3.65
C LEU A 126 -10.57 -8.70 3.30
N CYS A 127 -10.47 -9.60 4.28
CA CYS A 127 -10.03 -10.98 4.08
C CYS A 127 -11.20 -11.93 3.76
N GLN A 128 -12.15 -11.51 2.94
CA GLN A 128 -13.39 -12.25 2.71
C GLN A 128 -13.30 -13.24 1.53
N ASP A 129 -12.35 -13.07 0.62
CA ASP A 129 -12.22 -13.85 -0.60
C ASP A 129 -11.37 -15.09 -0.39
N LYS A 130 -11.91 -16.26 -0.76
CA LYS A 130 -11.22 -17.57 -0.61
C LYS A 130 -9.96 -17.70 -1.45
N ASP A 131 -9.91 -17.07 -2.64
CA ASP A 131 -8.78 -17.20 -3.57
C ASP A 131 -7.63 -16.24 -3.22
N LEU A 132 -7.94 -15.11 -2.56
CA LEU A 132 -6.95 -14.17 -2.04
C LEU A 132 -6.55 -14.46 -0.59
N ALA A 133 -7.40 -15.14 0.19
CA ALA A 133 -7.12 -15.47 1.60
C ALA A 133 -5.79 -16.20 1.83
N PRO A 134 -5.29 -17.06 0.93
CA PRO A 134 -3.98 -17.67 1.07
C PRO A 134 -2.82 -16.68 1.17
N TYR A 135 -3.00 -15.45 0.68
CA TYR A 135 -1.99 -14.38 0.68
C TYR A 135 -2.16 -13.39 1.82
N PHE A 136 -3.26 -13.49 2.59
CA PHE A 136 -3.62 -12.51 3.61
C PHE A 136 -3.32 -13.01 5.02
N LEU A 137 -2.89 -12.07 5.87
CA LEU A 137 -2.72 -12.22 7.31
C LEU A 137 -3.67 -11.23 7.99
N PRO A 138 -4.90 -11.68 8.36
CA PRO A 138 -5.98 -10.80 8.81
C PRO A 138 -5.72 -10.25 10.22
N ILE A 139 -5.51 -8.95 10.34
CA ILE A 139 -5.47 -8.24 11.63
C ILE A 139 -6.88 -7.80 12.00
N ASP A 140 -7.29 -8.18 13.20
CA ASP A 140 -8.56 -7.77 13.78
C ASP A 140 -8.32 -6.62 14.76
N PHE A 141 -8.91 -5.46 14.47
CA PHE A 141 -8.78 -4.26 15.29
C PHE A 141 -9.85 -4.14 16.38
N ALA A 142 -10.78 -5.11 16.47
CA ALA A 142 -11.77 -5.13 17.54
C ALA A 142 -11.11 -5.29 18.93
N ASN A 143 -11.63 -4.56 19.91
CA ASN A 143 -11.17 -4.68 21.28
C ASN A 143 -11.85 -5.86 21.99
N SER A 144 -11.56 -7.09 21.54
CA SER A 144 -12.14 -8.32 22.08
C SER A 144 -11.07 -9.37 22.38
N LYS A 145 -11.38 -10.28 23.31
CA LYS A 145 -10.49 -11.41 23.62
C LYS A 145 -10.24 -12.30 22.40
N THR A 146 -11.25 -12.44 21.54
CA THR A 146 -11.16 -13.22 20.29
C THR A 146 -10.21 -12.55 19.32
N ALA A 147 -10.31 -11.23 19.11
CA ALA A 147 -9.40 -10.45 18.26
C ALA A 147 -7.94 -10.58 18.76
N ILE A 148 -7.71 -10.45 20.06
CA ILE A 148 -6.37 -10.61 20.63
C ILE A 148 -5.81 -12.01 20.33
N LYS A 149 -6.62 -13.07 20.55
CA LYS A 149 -6.21 -14.45 20.27
C LYS A 149 -5.90 -14.63 18.76
N ASN A 150 -6.76 -14.15 17.88
CA ASN A 150 -6.55 -14.22 16.43
C ASN A 150 -5.28 -13.49 16.01
N ASN A 151 -5.04 -12.29 16.53
CA ASN A 151 -3.84 -11.52 16.22
C ASN A 151 -2.55 -12.21 16.70
N ILE A 152 -2.59 -13.00 17.78
CA ILE A 152 -1.46 -13.84 18.19
C ILE A 152 -1.18 -14.92 17.14
N GLU A 153 -2.21 -15.58 16.62
CA GLU A 153 -2.04 -16.61 15.58
C GLU A 153 -1.57 -16.00 14.25
N VAL A 154 -2.05 -14.82 13.90
CA VAL A 154 -1.54 -14.04 12.74
C VAL A 154 -0.04 -13.78 12.86
N LYS A 155 0.43 -13.36 14.04
CA LYS A 155 1.86 -13.15 14.32
C LYS A 155 2.68 -14.42 14.12
N LYS A 156 2.16 -15.57 14.61
CA LYS A 156 2.82 -16.87 14.41
C LYS A 156 2.83 -17.27 12.94
N ALA A 157 1.74 -17.03 12.21
CA ALA A 157 1.65 -17.30 10.77
C ALA A 157 2.63 -16.43 9.97
N ALA A 158 2.73 -15.14 10.28
CA ALA A 158 3.71 -14.24 9.67
C ALA A 158 5.15 -14.75 9.88
N ARG A 159 5.48 -15.15 11.11
CA ARG A 159 6.80 -15.71 11.42
C ARG A 159 7.08 -16.97 10.61
N ARG A 160 6.15 -17.95 10.61
CA ARG A 160 6.30 -19.19 9.82
C ARG A 160 6.48 -18.90 8.33
N SER A 161 5.78 -17.90 7.79
CA SER A 161 5.91 -17.51 6.38
C SER A 161 7.32 -17.03 6.06
N ILE A 162 7.88 -16.13 6.89
CA ILE A 162 9.25 -15.63 6.71
C ILE A 162 10.27 -16.77 6.85
N GLU A 163 10.12 -17.63 7.85
CA GLU A 163 11.01 -18.79 8.08
C GLU A 163 10.96 -19.78 6.91
N ALA A 164 9.83 -19.86 6.19
CA ALA A 164 9.66 -20.65 4.97
C ALA A 164 10.13 -19.93 3.68
N GLY A 165 10.70 -18.73 3.78
CA GLY A 165 11.16 -17.94 2.63
C GLY A 165 10.07 -17.18 1.90
N VAL A 166 8.82 -17.15 2.42
CA VAL A 166 7.73 -16.34 1.86
C VAL A 166 7.77 -14.94 2.50
N PRO A 167 7.95 -13.87 1.71
CA PRO A 167 8.06 -12.53 2.25
C PRO A 167 6.76 -12.06 2.90
N VAL A 168 6.90 -11.25 3.95
CA VAL A 168 5.77 -10.62 4.65
C VAL A 168 5.78 -9.12 4.40
N LEU A 169 4.63 -8.59 4.00
CA LEU A 169 4.41 -7.18 3.68
C LEU A 169 3.73 -6.50 4.86
N ILE A 170 4.31 -5.39 5.33
CA ILE A 170 3.86 -4.69 6.53
C ILE A 170 3.78 -3.19 6.30
N PHE A 171 2.66 -2.60 6.72
CA PHE A 171 2.52 -1.17 6.95
C PHE A 171 2.59 -0.93 8.47
N PRO A 172 3.75 -0.56 9.03
CA PRO A 172 3.95 -0.61 10.49
C PRO A 172 3.13 0.39 11.29
N SER A 173 2.61 1.45 10.65
CA SER A 173 1.64 2.38 11.24
C SER A 173 0.30 1.70 11.54
N GLY A 174 -0.02 0.61 10.83
CA GLY A 174 -1.27 -0.14 10.94
C GLY A 174 -2.50 0.61 10.41
N MET A 175 -2.35 1.85 9.99
CA MET A 175 -3.45 2.70 9.51
C MET A 175 -2.99 3.61 8.37
N VAL A 176 -3.95 4.01 7.52
CA VAL A 176 -3.73 4.99 6.44
C VAL A 176 -3.38 6.35 7.04
N SER A 177 -2.39 7.03 6.45
CA SER A 177 -1.91 8.34 6.90
C SER A 177 -3.01 9.39 6.95
N THR A 178 -3.01 10.21 8.00
CA THR A 178 -4.01 11.27 8.22
C THR A 178 -3.32 12.62 8.47
N ALA A 179 -4.07 13.71 8.26
CA ALA A 179 -3.57 15.04 8.56
C ALA A 179 -3.93 15.47 9.99
N ASP A 180 -3.01 16.17 10.65
CA ASP A 180 -3.25 16.82 11.95
C ASP A 180 -4.25 17.99 11.83
N ARG A 181 -4.71 18.50 12.99
CA ARG A 181 -5.51 19.73 13.10
C ARG A 181 -6.76 19.76 12.21
N GLY A 182 -7.63 18.77 12.35
CA GLY A 182 -8.91 18.76 11.63
C GLY A 182 -8.76 18.68 10.10
N GLY A 183 -7.70 18.03 9.58
CA GLY A 183 -7.50 17.84 8.15
C GLY A 183 -6.75 18.95 7.41
N PHE A 184 -6.35 20.03 8.11
CA PHE A 184 -5.64 21.18 7.51
C PHE A 184 -4.12 21.20 7.80
N GLY A 185 -3.62 20.26 8.62
CA GLY A 185 -2.20 20.12 8.94
C GLY A 185 -1.40 19.39 7.87
N LYS A 186 -0.12 19.17 8.16
CA LYS A 186 0.71 18.26 7.36
C LYS A 186 0.16 16.84 7.49
N VAL A 187 0.04 16.14 6.37
CA VAL A 187 -0.28 14.69 6.38
C VAL A 187 0.87 13.98 7.09
N ARG A 188 0.55 13.23 8.11
CA ARG A 188 1.50 12.44 8.88
C ARG A 188 1.02 11.01 8.97
N GLU A 189 1.95 10.11 8.89
CA GLU A 189 1.72 8.73 9.25
C GLU A 189 1.66 8.61 10.78
N LEU A 190 0.81 7.73 11.28
CA LEU A 190 0.80 7.40 12.71
C LEU A 190 2.16 6.80 13.10
N PRO A 191 2.57 6.97 14.38
CA PRO A 191 3.79 6.35 14.86
C PRO A 191 3.82 4.86 14.54
N TRP A 192 4.93 4.39 14.00
CA TRP A 192 5.10 2.98 13.69
C TRP A 192 5.11 2.13 14.97
N THR A 193 4.41 1.02 14.91
CA THR A 193 4.41 0.04 16.01
C THR A 193 5.66 -0.82 15.95
N THR A 194 6.14 -1.26 17.11
CA THR A 194 7.34 -2.13 17.19
C THR A 194 7.09 -3.57 16.72
N PHE A 195 5.92 -3.85 16.12
CA PHE A 195 5.57 -5.20 15.66
C PHE A 195 6.48 -5.68 14.54
N ALA A 196 6.73 -4.84 13.52
CA ALA A 196 7.62 -5.16 12.42
C ALA A 196 9.04 -5.45 12.93
N ALA A 197 9.58 -4.56 13.78
CA ALA A 197 10.90 -4.75 14.38
C ALA A 197 10.99 -6.05 15.21
N LYS A 198 9.93 -6.38 15.96
CA LYS A 198 9.87 -7.65 16.69
C LYS A 198 9.95 -8.86 15.75
N LEU A 199 9.15 -8.85 14.68
CA LEU A 199 9.10 -9.94 13.72
C LEU A 199 10.44 -10.12 13.00
N ILE A 200 11.06 -9.03 12.56
CA ILE A 200 12.38 -9.00 11.91
C ILE A 200 13.45 -9.58 12.83
N LYS A 201 13.49 -9.15 14.10
CA LYS A 201 14.47 -9.68 15.09
C LYS A 201 14.26 -11.15 15.36
N GLU A 202 13.02 -11.62 15.49
CA GLU A 202 12.71 -13.04 15.77
C GLU A 202 13.02 -13.95 14.58
N THR A 203 12.94 -13.43 13.34
CA THR A 203 13.17 -14.22 12.12
C THR A 203 14.53 -13.95 11.48
N GLN A 204 15.29 -12.97 11.96
CA GLN A 204 16.54 -12.54 11.35
C GLN A 204 16.38 -12.26 9.83
N ALA A 205 15.29 -11.58 9.50
CA ALA A 205 14.93 -11.29 8.12
C ALA A 205 15.63 -10.03 7.61
N ASP A 206 15.99 -10.05 6.33
CA ASP A 206 16.35 -8.85 5.59
C ASP A 206 15.11 -7.97 5.39
N VAL A 207 15.32 -6.68 5.12
CA VAL A 207 14.21 -5.73 4.97
C VAL A 207 14.34 -4.96 3.66
N VAL A 208 13.23 -4.86 2.92
CA VAL A 208 13.10 -3.95 1.77
C VAL A 208 12.20 -2.79 2.19
N PRO A 209 12.75 -1.56 2.29
CA PRO A 209 11.95 -0.38 2.51
C PRO A 209 11.30 0.07 1.20
N VAL A 210 10.00 0.43 1.25
CA VAL A 210 9.24 0.94 0.11
C VAL A 210 8.54 2.23 0.50
N TYR A 211 8.62 3.25 -0.36
CA TYR A 211 8.00 4.53 -0.15
C TYR A 211 6.95 4.83 -1.21
N PHE A 212 5.75 5.22 -0.79
CA PHE A 212 4.67 5.71 -1.63
C PHE A 212 4.57 7.22 -1.49
N SER A 213 4.72 7.94 -2.60
CA SER A 213 4.69 9.41 -2.63
C SER A 213 3.26 9.91 -2.84
N GLY A 214 2.80 10.82 -1.99
CA GLY A 214 1.49 11.45 -2.08
C GLY A 214 0.62 11.22 -0.86
N GLY A 215 -0.68 11.30 -1.03
CA GLY A 215 -1.65 11.11 0.06
C GLY A 215 -3.08 11.33 -0.38
N ASN A 216 -4.00 10.93 0.46
CA ASN A 216 -5.42 11.07 0.28
C ASN A 216 -5.86 12.56 0.32
N SER A 217 -7.07 12.83 -0.15
CA SER A 217 -7.59 14.19 -0.24
C SER A 217 -7.84 14.81 1.14
N ARG A 218 -7.86 16.17 1.19
CA ARG A 218 -8.21 16.91 2.42
C ARG A 218 -9.55 16.50 3.02
N ARG A 219 -10.52 16.08 2.19
CA ARG A 219 -11.84 15.61 2.65
C ARG A 219 -11.72 14.31 3.44
N PHE A 220 -10.85 13.41 3.05
CA PHE A 220 -10.55 12.19 3.79
C PHE A 220 -9.95 12.52 5.16
N HIS A 221 -8.98 13.42 5.19
CA HIS A 221 -8.33 13.83 6.44
C HIS A 221 -9.32 14.51 7.41
N LEU A 222 -10.21 15.35 6.91
CA LEU A 222 -11.25 15.97 7.73
C LEU A 222 -12.20 14.93 8.33
N ALA A 223 -12.69 13.99 7.51
CA ALA A 223 -13.60 12.93 7.95
C ALA A 223 -12.97 11.98 8.98
N SER A 224 -11.65 11.80 8.94
CA SER A 224 -10.90 10.94 9.87
C SER A 224 -11.05 11.38 11.34
N HIS A 225 -11.46 12.61 11.59
CA HIS A 225 -11.63 13.15 12.94
C HIS A 225 -13.06 12.96 13.50
N PHE A 226 -14.03 12.55 12.68
CA PHE A 226 -15.44 12.48 13.13
C PHE A 226 -15.85 11.08 13.59
N ALA A 227 -15.63 10.07 12.77
CA ALA A 227 -16.00 8.70 13.11
C ALA A 227 -15.24 7.70 12.24
N GLU A 228 -14.79 6.60 12.83
CA GLU A 228 -14.06 5.54 12.13
C GLU A 228 -14.86 4.92 10.96
N PRO A 229 -16.15 4.57 11.10
CA PRO A 229 -16.93 4.06 9.98
C PRO A 229 -17.03 5.04 8.80
N LEU A 230 -17.14 6.34 9.08
CA LEU A 230 -17.18 7.39 8.06
C LEU A 230 -15.82 7.50 7.34
N ARG A 231 -14.73 7.44 8.08
CA ARG A 231 -13.38 7.42 7.51
C ARG A 231 -13.19 6.26 6.55
N MET A 232 -13.61 5.06 6.96
CA MET A 232 -13.49 3.85 6.15
C MET A 232 -14.35 3.91 4.88
N ALA A 233 -15.58 4.43 4.99
CA ALA A 233 -16.45 4.61 3.83
C ALA A 233 -15.88 5.62 2.81
N ILE A 234 -15.27 6.70 3.28
CA ILE A 234 -14.63 7.71 2.43
C ILE A 234 -13.34 7.16 1.79
N LEU A 235 -12.65 6.21 2.43
CA LEU A 235 -11.47 5.56 1.85
C LEU A 235 -11.78 4.91 0.49
N LEU A 236 -12.97 4.33 0.31
CA LEU A 236 -13.40 3.80 -0.99
C LEU A 236 -13.47 4.88 -2.07
N ASN A 237 -13.90 6.11 -1.70
CA ASN A 237 -13.89 7.24 -2.62
C ASN A 237 -12.46 7.67 -3.01
N GLU A 238 -11.50 7.60 -2.09
CA GLU A 238 -10.10 7.91 -2.40
C GLU A 238 -9.53 6.88 -3.39
N VAL A 239 -9.89 5.60 -3.28
CA VAL A 239 -9.54 4.58 -4.28
C VAL A 239 -10.10 4.95 -5.66
N VAL A 240 -11.40 5.32 -5.75
CA VAL A 240 -12.01 5.74 -7.02
C VAL A 240 -11.36 7.02 -7.56
N LYS A 241 -10.97 7.95 -6.71
CA LYS A 241 -10.23 9.16 -7.10
C LYS A 241 -8.80 8.90 -7.59
N SER A 242 -8.24 7.75 -7.24
CA SER A 242 -6.92 7.31 -7.72
C SER A 242 -6.98 6.69 -9.11
N PHE A 243 -8.18 6.46 -9.67
CA PHE A 243 -8.35 5.96 -11.02
C PHE A 243 -7.73 6.92 -12.04
N ASP A 244 -7.14 6.34 -13.08
CA ASP A 244 -6.44 7.04 -14.15
C ASP A 244 -5.26 7.92 -13.67
N LYS A 245 -4.65 7.55 -12.51
CA LYS A 245 -3.54 8.30 -11.93
C LYS A 245 -2.31 7.43 -11.69
N PRO A 246 -1.11 8.04 -11.78
CA PRO A 246 0.11 7.36 -11.41
C PRO A 246 0.23 7.22 -9.89
N VAL A 247 0.81 6.10 -9.46
CA VAL A 247 1.26 5.87 -8.08
C VAL A 247 2.77 5.89 -8.09
N VAL A 248 3.34 6.96 -7.56
CA VAL A 248 4.80 7.11 -7.49
C VAL A 248 5.32 6.29 -6.33
N THR A 249 6.14 5.29 -6.65
CA THR A 249 6.67 4.32 -5.71
C THR A 249 8.18 4.24 -5.84
N GLU A 250 8.87 4.25 -4.72
CA GLU A 250 10.32 4.04 -4.64
C GLU A 250 10.60 2.78 -3.82
N VAL A 251 11.37 1.87 -4.39
CA VAL A 251 11.85 0.66 -3.72
C VAL A 251 13.30 0.89 -3.34
N GLY A 252 13.60 0.84 -2.04
CA GLY A 252 14.96 1.02 -1.56
C GLY A 252 15.80 -0.26 -1.68
N ASP A 253 17.07 -0.11 -1.47
CA ASP A 253 17.99 -1.25 -1.41
C ASP A 253 17.65 -2.14 -0.22
N THR A 254 17.87 -3.45 -0.39
CA THR A 254 17.66 -4.41 0.69
C THR A 254 18.63 -4.17 1.83
N ILE A 255 18.12 -4.01 3.03
CA ILE A 255 18.88 -3.87 4.27
C ILE A 255 19.09 -5.28 4.85
N PRO A 256 20.32 -5.82 4.85
CA PRO A 256 20.56 -7.16 5.32
C PRO A 256 20.45 -7.25 6.85
N TRP A 257 20.08 -8.44 7.36
CA TRP A 257 19.99 -8.68 8.81
C TRP A 257 21.28 -8.27 9.55
N SER A 258 22.43 -8.48 8.98
CA SER A 258 23.73 -8.08 9.56
C SER A 258 23.84 -6.58 9.89
N GLU A 259 23.06 -5.73 9.22
CA GLU A 259 22.96 -4.31 9.56
C GLU A 259 21.87 -4.04 10.61
N LEU A 260 20.88 -4.90 10.73
CA LEU A 260 19.74 -4.72 11.62
C LEU A 260 19.98 -5.32 13.01
N GLU A 261 20.82 -6.35 13.13
CA GLU A 261 21.10 -7.03 14.40
C GLU A 261 21.74 -6.14 15.46
N LYS A 262 22.43 -5.06 15.04
CA LYS A 262 23.08 -4.08 15.93
C LYS A 262 22.10 -3.29 16.80
N PHE A 263 20.81 -3.20 16.41
CA PHE A 263 19.81 -2.49 17.19
C PHE A 263 19.34 -3.38 18.33
N GLU A 264 19.66 -3.05 19.57
CA GLU A 264 19.22 -3.79 20.76
C GLU A 264 17.73 -3.58 21.01
N SER A 265 17.29 -2.32 20.98
CA SER A 265 15.89 -1.93 21.20
C SER A 265 15.04 -2.15 19.97
N ARG A 266 13.79 -2.62 20.16
CA ARG A 266 12.80 -2.69 19.08
C ARG A 266 12.39 -1.30 18.61
N GLN A 267 12.43 -0.31 19.50
CA GLN A 267 12.08 1.05 19.16
C GLN A 267 13.14 1.66 18.24
N ASP A 268 14.42 1.52 18.57
CA ASP A 268 15.52 2.05 17.74
C ASP A 268 15.52 1.41 16.35
N LEU A 269 15.24 0.10 16.27
CA LEU A 269 15.07 -0.57 14.96
C LEU A 269 13.84 -0.01 14.22
N THR A 270 12.72 0.24 14.91
CA THR A 270 11.52 0.81 14.28
C THR A 270 11.81 2.21 13.74
N ASP A 271 12.50 3.05 14.51
CA ASP A 271 12.85 4.41 14.13
C ASP A 271 13.84 4.42 12.95
N PHE A 272 14.80 3.51 12.94
CA PHE A 272 15.71 3.31 11.81
C PHE A 272 14.95 2.91 10.53
N LEU A 273 14.04 1.93 10.61
CA LEU A 273 13.24 1.49 9.47
C LEU A 273 12.32 2.60 8.95
N TYR A 274 11.71 3.36 9.85
CA TYR A 274 10.94 4.55 9.49
C TYR A 274 11.81 5.57 8.75
N GLY A 275 12.99 5.89 9.28
CA GLY A 275 13.95 6.78 8.64
C GLY A 275 14.39 6.28 7.27
N SER A 276 14.63 4.97 7.12
CA SER A 276 15.01 4.34 5.85
C SER A 276 13.90 4.50 4.78
N VAL A 277 12.63 4.30 5.15
CA VAL A 277 11.50 4.53 4.22
C VAL A 277 11.36 6.02 3.90
N GLN A 278 11.46 6.93 4.88
CA GLN A 278 11.31 8.36 4.65
C GLN A 278 12.46 8.95 3.81
N SER A 279 13.67 8.38 3.87
CA SER A 279 14.80 8.84 3.05
C SER A 279 14.57 8.64 1.55
N LEU A 280 13.76 7.67 1.16
CA LEU A 280 13.36 7.45 -0.24
C LEU A 280 12.49 8.60 -0.80
N ALA A 281 11.79 9.35 0.05
CA ALA A 281 11.03 10.53 -0.36
C ALA A 281 11.93 11.64 -0.95
N ILE A 282 13.13 11.77 -0.43
CA ILE A 282 14.10 12.80 -0.86
C ILE A 282 14.64 12.47 -2.24
N SER A 283 14.96 11.19 -2.49
CA SER A 283 15.45 10.74 -3.81
C SER A 283 14.42 10.97 -4.92
N THR A 284 13.13 10.71 -4.63
CA THR A 284 12.03 10.96 -5.56
C THR A 284 11.90 12.45 -5.93
N THR A 285 12.08 13.34 -4.97
CA THR A 285 11.99 14.79 -5.20
C THR A 285 13.15 15.29 -6.07
N LEU A 286 14.36 14.87 -5.76
CA LEU A 286 15.56 15.23 -6.53
C LEU A 286 15.53 14.69 -7.96
N SER A 287 14.97 13.51 -8.18
CA SER A 287 14.81 12.92 -9.51
C SER A 287 13.82 13.71 -10.36
N LYS A 288 12.71 14.17 -9.77
CA LYS A 288 11.71 15.03 -10.44
C LYS A 288 12.28 16.39 -10.81
N GLU A 289 13.06 17.01 -9.94
CA GLU A 289 13.71 18.31 -10.21
C GLU A 289 14.75 18.20 -11.34
N LYS A 290 15.52 17.12 -11.38
CA LYS A 290 16.47 16.86 -12.49
C LYS A 290 15.75 16.66 -13.82
N GLN A 291 14.63 15.94 -13.87
CA GLN A 291 13.84 15.76 -15.08
C GLN A 291 13.19 17.06 -15.53
N ALA A 292 12.63 17.85 -14.62
CA ALA A 292 12.05 19.16 -14.93
C ALA A 292 13.12 20.16 -15.41
N GLY A 293 14.32 20.15 -14.82
CA GLY A 293 15.45 20.98 -15.24
C GLY A 293 15.98 20.61 -16.63
N SER A 294 16.00 19.30 -16.99
CA SER A 294 16.43 18.86 -18.33
C SER A 294 15.45 19.24 -19.44
N VAL A 295 14.14 19.28 -19.15
CA VAL A 295 13.11 19.72 -20.11
C VAL A 295 13.21 21.25 -20.34
N SER A 296 13.52 22.03 -19.31
CA SER A 296 13.68 23.48 -19.42
C SER A 296 14.93 23.87 -20.23
N SER A 297 16.00 23.09 -20.18
CA SER A 297 17.20 23.34 -20.97
C SER A 297 17.08 22.97 -22.47
N CYS A 298 16.17 22.06 -22.82
CA CYS A 298 15.87 21.69 -24.20
C CYS A 298 15.00 22.73 -24.95
N LEU A 299 14.30 23.62 -24.25
CA LEU A 299 13.44 24.62 -24.84
C LEU A 299 14.16 25.94 -25.20
N LEU A 300 15.45 26.07 -24.90
CA LEU A 300 16.27 27.26 -25.20
C LEU A 300 16.96 27.23 -26.57
N TYR A 301 16.75 26.18 -27.38
CA TYR A 301 17.23 26.13 -28.76
C TYR A 301 16.06 26.16 -29.74
N THR A 302 15.31 27.26 -29.79
CA THR A 302 14.48 27.59 -30.94
C THR A 302 15.27 28.53 -31.85
N SER A 303 15.55 28.06 -33.07
CA SER A 303 16.16 28.81 -34.15
C SER A 303 15.45 30.14 -34.42
N PRO A 304 16.20 31.20 -34.81
CA PRO A 304 15.60 32.51 -35.08
C PRO A 304 14.60 32.46 -36.23
N SER A 305 13.47 33.11 -36.02
CA SER A 305 12.35 33.24 -36.93
C SER A 305 12.79 33.89 -38.27
N PRO A 306 12.23 33.46 -39.42
CA PRO A 306 12.55 34.04 -40.75
C PRO A 306 12.06 35.49 -40.97
N ARG A 307 11.57 36.21 -39.98
CA ARG A 307 11.00 37.54 -40.08
C ARG A 307 11.98 38.71 -39.98
N ASP A 308 13.27 38.49 -39.71
CA ASP A 308 14.27 39.58 -39.60
C ASP A 308 15.09 39.83 -40.86
N ARG A 309 14.64 39.34 -42.04
CA ARG A 309 15.26 39.64 -43.35
C ARG A 309 14.45 40.62 -44.17
N THR A 310 14.13 41.77 -43.67
CA THR A 310 13.71 42.89 -44.53
C THR A 310 13.84 44.22 -43.75
N ARG A 311 15.05 44.78 -43.74
CA ARG A 311 15.29 46.25 -43.71
C ARG A 311 16.78 46.52 -43.89
N SER A 312 17.22 46.44 -45.08
CA SER A 312 18.41 47.19 -45.58
C SER A 312 18.19 47.48 -47.03
N ARG A 313 17.63 48.61 -47.26
CA ARG A 313 17.79 49.37 -48.54
C ARG A 313 17.66 50.84 -48.23
N MET A 314 18.71 51.55 -48.40
CA MET A 314 18.95 52.68 -49.33
C MET A 314 19.40 53.95 -48.61
N PRO A 315 20.00 54.84 -49.34
CA PRO A 315 21.11 54.76 -50.31
C PRO A 315 22.39 55.27 -49.71
#